data_948279907eca199c3c49d0863f019835
#
_entry.id   948279907eca199c3c49d0863f019835
#
_cell.length_a   1.000
_cell.length_b   1.000
_cell.length_c   1.000
_cell.angle_alpha   90.00
_cell.angle_beta   90.00
_cell.angle_gamma   90.00
#
_symmetry.space_group_name_H-M   'P 1'
#
loop_
_entity.id
_entity.type
_entity.pdbx_description
1 polymer ?
#
loop_
_entity_poly.entity_id
_entity_poly.type
_entity_poly.pdbx_seq_one_letter_code
_entity_poly.pdbx_strand_id
1 'polypeptide(L)'
;DEVYHPIYKLADCQKSTKVFKKGTTTHYEHSEGFEFDLTVSQDSTFMDDWDDFCVVAKEEDRTVLLTSTYPIMSVEVNFYGGISVSEEENKKNLVISHSMPMHISYRNTGFLVELDSTGTPEEMGIEGTVRMLDTITFNGVTYDSVFAIMDMAHYDALNYNEKIESDTAFLYFSKTAGILRLETTDGTSFTIKEGGDNE
;
A
#
# COMPACT_ATOMS: atom_id res chain seq x y z
N ASP A 1 -16.66 -23.43 27.02
CA ASP A 1 -17.01 -22.54 25.90
C ASP A 1 -15.72 -22.33 25.13
N GLU A 2 -15.63 -22.87 23.92
CA GLU A 2 -14.51 -22.57 23.01
C GLU A 2 -14.66 -21.12 22.54
N VAL A 3 -13.71 -20.28 22.91
CA VAL A 3 -13.64 -18.89 22.40
C VAL A 3 -13.18 -18.98 20.94
N TYR A 4 -14.04 -18.58 20.03
CA TYR A 4 -13.70 -18.52 18.60
C TYR A 4 -12.68 -17.40 18.36
N HIS A 5 -11.55 -17.73 17.75
CA HIS A 5 -10.52 -16.78 17.37
C HIS A 5 -10.52 -16.64 15.84
N PRO A 6 -11.04 -15.53 15.27
CA PRO A 6 -11.01 -15.34 13.83
C PRO A 6 -9.58 -15.28 13.30
N ILE A 7 -9.38 -15.83 12.10
CA ILE A 7 -8.11 -15.77 11.39
C ILE A 7 -8.32 -14.93 10.12
N TYR A 8 -7.68 -13.78 10.07
CA TYR A 8 -7.66 -12.91 8.91
C TYR A 8 -6.50 -13.31 8.01
N LYS A 9 -6.75 -13.59 6.74
CA LYS A 9 -5.75 -14.05 5.79
C LYS A 9 -5.59 -13.07 4.64
N LEU A 10 -4.37 -12.96 4.15
CA LEU A 10 -4.07 -12.25 2.91
C LEU A 10 -4.76 -12.92 1.72
N ALA A 11 -5.37 -12.10 0.86
CA ALA A 11 -5.91 -12.53 -0.42
C ALA A 11 -4.78 -12.84 -1.42
N ASP A 12 -5.10 -13.61 -2.45
CA ASP A 12 -4.11 -14.00 -3.47
C ASP A 12 -3.52 -12.79 -4.19
N CYS A 13 -4.30 -11.74 -4.43
CA CYS A 13 -3.82 -10.49 -5.04
C CYS A 13 -2.78 -9.77 -4.16
N GLN A 14 -2.93 -9.82 -2.83
CA GLN A 14 -1.97 -9.25 -1.89
C GLN A 14 -0.68 -10.07 -1.83
N LYS A 15 -0.78 -11.41 -1.89
CA LYS A 15 0.36 -12.35 -1.89
C LYS A 15 1.15 -12.31 -3.18
N SER A 16 0.48 -12.12 -4.31
CA SER A 16 1.05 -12.26 -5.65
C SER A 16 1.53 -10.96 -6.29
N THR A 17 1.58 -9.85 -5.56
CA THR A 17 2.03 -8.54 -6.06
C THR A 17 3.50 -8.62 -6.50
N LYS A 18 3.72 -8.88 -7.80
CA LYS A 18 5.06 -9.15 -8.36
C LYS A 18 6.01 -7.95 -8.30
N VAL A 19 5.45 -6.74 -8.35
CA VAL A 19 6.21 -5.48 -8.32
C VAL A 19 7.00 -5.28 -7.01
N PHE A 20 6.64 -6.00 -5.95
CA PHE A 20 7.30 -5.94 -4.65
C PHE A 20 8.08 -7.21 -4.30
N LYS A 21 8.52 -7.97 -5.30
CA LYS A 21 9.32 -9.17 -5.05
C LYS A 21 10.72 -8.80 -4.56
N LYS A 22 11.19 -9.48 -3.51
CA LYS A 22 12.54 -9.30 -2.96
C LYS A 22 13.62 -9.37 -4.03
N GLY A 23 14.51 -8.37 -4.02
CA GLY A 23 15.60 -8.21 -5.00
C GLY A 23 15.23 -7.40 -6.23
N THR A 24 13.94 -7.05 -6.44
CA THR A 24 13.56 -6.14 -7.53
C THR A 24 14.11 -4.75 -7.24
N THR A 25 14.74 -4.15 -8.24
CA THR A 25 15.28 -2.79 -8.19
C THR A 25 14.55 -1.92 -9.21
N THR A 26 14.15 -0.73 -8.79
CA THR A 26 13.50 0.27 -9.64
C THR A 26 14.31 1.56 -9.59
N HIS A 27 14.57 2.15 -10.74
CA HIS A 27 15.33 3.40 -10.91
C HIS A 27 14.41 4.61 -10.80
N TYR A 28 14.85 5.61 -10.05
CA TYR A 28 14.10 6.85 -9.84
C TYR A 28 14.98 8.08 -10.11
N GLU A 29 14.33 9.15 -10.51
CA GLU A 29 14.90 10.50 -10.59
C GLU A 29 14.24 11.39 -9.52
N HIS A 30 15.06 12.04 -8.73
CA HIS A 30 14.61 13.02 -7.74
C HIS A 30 14.43 14.40 -8.38
N SER A 31 13.48 15.20 -7.89
CA SER A 31 13.21 16.56 -8.40
C SER A 31 14.41 17.51 -8.34
N GLU A 32 15.42 17.20 -7.51
CA GLU A 32 16.69 17.93 -7.46
C GLU A 32 17.69 17.49 -8.55
N GLY A 33 17.29 16.59 -9.45
CA GLY A 33 18.06 16.20 -10.65
C GLY A 33 19.08 15.08 -10.44
N PHE A 34 19.07 14.36 -9.34
CA PHE A 34 19.88 13.15 -9.14
C PHE A 34 19.05 11.87 -9.29
N GLU A 35 19.72 10.80 -9.64
CA GLU A 35 19.11 9.47 -9.83
C GLU A 35 19.46 8.56 -8.66
N PHE A 36 18.58 7.62 -8.36
CA PHE A 36 18.79 6.64 -7.32
C PHE A 36 17.94 5.37 -7.53
N ASP A 37 18.29 4.33 -6.81
CA ASP A 37 17.63 3.05 -6.87
C ASP A 37 16.86 2.77 -5.59
N LEU A 38 15.63 2.27 -5.72
CA LEU A 38 14.91 1.61 -4.65
C LEU A 38 14.91 0.11 -4.90
N THR A 39 15.46 -0.64 -3.96
CA THR A 39 15.50 -2.10 -4.02
C THR A 39 14.60 -2.70 -2.96
N VAL A 40 13.79 -3.68 -3.32
CA VAL A 40 13.03 -4.48 -2.36
C VAL A 40 14.02 -5.32 -1.56
N SER A 41 14.37 -4.84 -0.39
CA SER A 41 15.34 -5.46 0.51
C SER A 41 14.73 -6.56 1.37
N GLN A 42 13.45 -6.45 1.68
CA GLN A 42 12.68 -7.42 2.45
C GLN A 42 11.29 -7.62 1.86
N ASP A 43 10.82 -8.86 1.87
CA ASP A 43 9.46 -9.28 1.56
C ASP A 43 9.16 -10.47 2.47
N SER A 44 8.33 -10.25 3.46
CA SER A 44 8.06 -11.21 4.53
C SER A 44 6.58 -11.31 4.83
N THR A 45 6.09 -12.52 4.96
CA THR A 45 4.73 -12.82 5.42
C THR A 45 4.83 -13.48 6.80
N PHE A 46 4.01 -13.03 7.72
CA PHE A 46 3.97 -13.55 9.08
C PHE A 46 2.55 -13.57 9.62
N MET A 47 2.34 -14.25 10.72
CA MET A 47 1.09 -14.28 11.43
C MET A 47 1.26 -13.48 12.71
N ASP A 48 0.45 -12.47 12.92
CA ASP A 48 0.44 -11.67 14.13
C ASP A 48 -0.77 -12.02 15.00
N ASP A 49 -0.65 -11.87 16.31
CA ASP A 49 -1.73 -12.01 17.27
C ASP A 49 -2.29 -10.62 17.58
N TRP A 50 -3.54 -10.40 17.19
CA TRP A 50 -4.24 -9.15 17.47
C TRP A 50 -5.14 -9.32 18.70
N ASP A 51 -4.90 -8.51 19.71
CA ASP A 51 -5.65 -8.52 20.96
C ASP A 51 -6.26 -7.12 21.19
N ASP A 52 -7.56 -6.98 20.96
CA ASP A 52 -8.31 -5.75 21.24
C ASP A 52 -9.46 -6.07 22.18
N PHE A 53 -9.33 -5.63 23.41
CA PHE A 53 -10.24 -5.60 24.57
C PHE A 53 -11.26 -6.76 24.71
N CYS A 54 -11.71 -7.37 23.63
CA CYS A 54 -12.73 -8.42 23.63
C CYS A 54 -12.54 -9.50 22.56
N VAL A 55 -11.58 -9.35 21.66
CA VAL A 55 -11.36 -10.29 20.54
C VAL A 55 -9.89 -10.60 20.43
N VAL A 56 -9.54 -11.87 20.55
CA VAL A 56 -8.21 -12.37 20.18
C VAL A 56 -8.33 -12.92 18.77
N ALA A 57 -7.64 -12.31 17.83
CA ALA A 57 -7.62 -12.72 16.43
C ALA A 57 -6.19 -13.00 15.98
N LYS A 58 -6.06 -13.75 14.88
CA LYS A 58 -4.78 -13.91 14.16
C LYS A 58 -4.90 -13.24 12.81
N GLU A 59 -3.89 -12.46 12.47
CA GLU A 59 -3.82 -11.74 11.21
C GLU A 59 -2.58 -12.17 10.43
N GLU A 60 -2.76 -12.52 9.14
CA GLU A 60 -1.65 -12.78 8.25
C GLU A 60 -1.27 -11.48 7.57
N ASP A 61 -0.06 -11.00 7.84
CA ASP A 61 0.47 -9.75 7.32
C ASP A 61 1.62 -10.00 6.36
N ARG A 62 1.77 -9.13 5.38
CA ARG A 62 2.93 -9.09 4.49
C ARG A 62 3.55 -7.71 4.54
N THR A 63 4.81 -7.64 4.94
CA THR A 63 5.61 -6.42 4.93
C THR A 63 6.67 -6.49 3.85
N VAL A 64 6.71 -5.45 3.03
CA VAL A 64 7.71 -5.24 1.99
C VAL A 64 8.48 -3.97 2.32
N LEU A 65 9.80 -4.06 2.39
CA LEU A 65 10.68 -2.92 2.61
C LEU A 65 11.49 -2.62 1.36
N LEU A 66 11.33 -1.41 0.82
CA LEU A 66 12.16 -0.88 -0.25
C LEU A 66 13.17 0.08 0.36
N THR A 67 14.45 -0.07 0.00
CA THR A 67 15.53 0.75 0.55
C THR A 67 16.40 1.33 -0.54
N SER A 68 16.94 2.53 -0.29
CA SER A 68 17.98 3.16 -1.09
C SER A 68 19.20 3.48 -0.23
N THR A 69 20.37 3.38 -0.84
CA THR A 69 21.65 3.73 -0.18
C THR A 69 21.97 5.22 -0.31
N TYR A 70 21.44 5.88 -1.33
CA TYR A 70 21.56 7.33 -1.53
C TYR A 70 20.44 7.85 -2.46
N PRO A 71 19.59 8.78 -1.99
CA PRO A 71 19.51 9.22 -0.60
C PRO A 71 19.20 8.05 0.33
N ILE A 72 19.61 8.12 1.60
CA ILE A 72 19.23 7.10 2.59
C ILE A 72 17.75 7.25 2.85
N MET A 73 16.95 6.33 2.34
CA MET A 73 15.52 6.33 2.47
C MET A 73 14.95 4.92 2.47
N SER A 74 13.75 4.79 3.00
CA SER A 74 12.96 3.57 2.95
C SER A 74 11.50 3.89 2.63
N VAL A 75 10.88 2.97 1.90
CA VAL A 75 9.43 2.91 1.71
C VAL A 75 8.97 1.55 2.20
N GLU A 76 7.96 1.54 3.04
CA GLU A 76 7.37 0.32 3.56
C GLU A 76 5.98 0.11 2.96
N VAL A 77 5.70 -1.10 2.51
CA VAL A 77 4.40 -1.50 1.99
C VAL A 77 3.89 -2.66 2.83
N ASN A 78 2.78 -2.44 3.51
CA ASN A 78 2.13 -3.43 4.34
C ASN A 78 0.80 -3.85 3.71
N PHE A 79 0.58 -5.14 3.68
CA PHE A 79 -0.69 -5.76 3.33
C PHE A 79 -1.20 -6.49 4.56
N TYR A 80 -2.44 -6.23 4.92
CA TYR A 80 -3.08 -6.81 6.10
C TYR A 80 -4.12 -7.84 5.68
N GLY A 81 -4.23 -8.91 6.44
CA GLY A 81 -5.25 -9.92 6.23
C GLY A 81 -6.63 -9.36 6.49
N GLY A 82 -7.48 -9.33 5.47
CA GLY A 82 -8.82 -8.74 5.56
C GLY A 82 -9.96 -9.74 5.35
N ILE A 83 -9.65 -11.04 5.22
CA ILE A 83 -10.67 -12.07 5.08
C ILE A 83 -10.98 -12.63 6.46
N SER A 84 -12.07 -12.15 7.06
CA SER A 84 -12.65 -12.76 8.25
C SER A 84 -13.55 -13.93 7.85
N VAL A 85 -13.24 -15.10 8.35
CA VAL A 85 -14.11 -16.27 8.26
C VAL A 85 -14.77 -16.44 9.62
N SER A 86 -16.01 -15.99 9.78
CA SER A 86 -16.79 -16.25 11.00
C SER A 86 -17.83 -17.34 10.73
N GLU A 87 -17.86 -18.35 11.60
CA GLU A 87 -19.02 -19.25 11.71
C GLU A 87 -20.03 -18.55 12.65
N GLU A 88 -21.15 -18.06 12.12
CA GLU A 88 -22.28 -17.69 12.99
C GLU A 88 -22.79 -18.94 13.70
N GLU A 89 -22.76 -18.93 15.03
CA GLU A 89 -23.41 -19.95 15.86
C GLU A 89 -24.88 -20.13 15.40
N ASN A 90 -25.20 -21.33 14.94
CA ASN A 90 -26.50 -21.80 14.44
C ASN A 90 -26.88 -21.55 12.98
N LYS A 91 -26.03 -20.94 12.17
CA LYS A 91 -26.23 -20.97 10.71
C LYS A 91 -24.92 -21.40 10.06
N LYS A 92 -24.95 -22.46 9.27
CA LYS A 92 -23.83 -22.91 8.45
C LYS A 92 -23.51 -21.91 7.31
N ASN A 93 -23.60 -20.63 7.58
CA ASN A 93 -23.31 -19.58 6.63
C ASN A 93 -21.96 -18.96 7.02
N LEU A 94 -20.97 -19.25 6.20
CA LEU A 94 -19.69 -18.58 6.23
C LEU A 94 -19.91 -17.10 5.87
N VAL A 95 -19.76 -16.21 6.81
CA VAL A 95 -19.72 -14.76 6.52
C VAL A 95 -18.27 -14.44 6.18
N ILE A 96 -18.02 -14.17 4.92
CA ILE A 96 -16.72 -13.72 4.45
C ILE A 96 -16.79 -12.18 4.39
N SER A 97 -16.13 -11.52 5.31
CA SER A 97 -15.85 -10.08 5.21
C SER A 97 -14.60 -9.89 4.37
N HIS A 98 -14.69 -9.15 3.28
CA HIS A 98 -13.57 -8.87 2.40
C HIS A 98 -13.11 -7.45 2.65
N SER A 99 -12.07 -7.29 3.45
CA SER A 99 -11.26 -6.09 3.49
C SER A 99 -9.84 -6.50 3.09
N MET A 100 -9.23 -5.78 2.16
CA MET A 100 -7.90 -6.09 1.65
C MET A 100 -7.04 -4.82 1.67
N PRO A 101 -6.72 -4.31 2.87
CA PRO A 101 -5.99 -3.06 2.99
C PRO A 101 -4.54 -3.20 2.54
N MET A 102 -4.07 -2.17 1.87
CA MET A 102 -2.66 -1.93 1.55
C MET A 102 -2.26 -0.57 2.08
N HIS A 103 -1.19 -0.53 2.85
CA HIS A 103 -0.64 0.69 3.41
C HIS A 103 0.78 0.91 2.90
N ILE A 104 1.04 2.07 2.30
CA ILE A 104 2.37 2.47 1.85
C ILE A 104 2.85 3.63 2.70
N SER A 105 3.95 3.43 3.43
CA SER A 105 4.53 4.42 4.33
C SER A 105 5.82 4.99 3.76
N TYR A 106 5.95 6.30 3.81
CA TYR A 106 7.17 7.03 3.50
C TYR A 106 7.36 8.18 4.49
N ARG A 107 8.51 8.21 5.19
CA ARG A 107 8.75 9.13 6.31
C ARG A 107 7.65 9.01 7.38
N ASN A 108 6.98 10.12 7.72
CA ASN A 108 5.92 10.17 8.73
C ASN A 108 4.51 10.13 8.11
N THR A 109 4.40 9.76 6.85
CA THR A 109 3.15 9.78 6.10
C THR A 109 2.82 8.40 5.57
N GLY A 110 1.55 8.13 5.36
CA GLY A 110 1.06 6.85 4.88
C GLY A 110 -0.10 6.99 3.92
N PHE A 111 -0.07 6.15 2.90
CA PHE A 111 -1.14 6.01 1.91
C PHE A 111 -1.89 4.71 2.19
N LEU A 112 -3.15 4.81 2.56
CA LEU A 112 -3.99 3.67 2.85
C LEU A 112 -5.06 3.53 1.77
N VAL A 113 -5.17 2.36 1.21
CA VAL A 113 -6.20 2.00 0.23
C VAL A 113 -6.76 0.62 0.53
N GLU A 114 -7.98 0.38 0.12
CA GLU A 114 -8.57 -0.94 -0.01
C GLU A 114 -8.20 -1.50 -1.38
N LEU A 115 -7.95 -2.81 -1.46
CA LEU A 115 -7.79 -3.48 -2.75
C LEU A 115 -9.05 -4.28 -3.08
N ASP A 116 -9.50 -4.24 -4.33
CA ASP A 116 -10.52 -5.17 -4.79
C ASP A 116 -9.93 -6.58 -5.00
N SER A 117 -10.77 -7.55 -5.35
CA SER A 117 -10.36 -8.94 -5.59
C SER A 117 -9.34 -9.10 -6.74
N THR A 118 -9.16 -8.07 -7.57
CA THR A 118 -8.17 -8.03 -8.65
C THR A 118 -6.87 -7.34 -8.24
N GLY A 119 -6.81 -6.79 -6.99
CA GLY A 119 -5.70 -5.99 -6.48
C GLY A 119 -5.70 -4.56 -7.00
N THR A 120 -6.86 -4.05 -7.42
CA THR A 120 -7.04 -2.66 -7.83
C THR A 120 -7.31 -1.79 -6.60
N PRO A 121 -6.58 -0.68 -6.38
CA PRO A 121 -6.87 0.23 -5.29
C PRO A 121 -8.25 0.88 -5.37
N GLU A 122 -8.96 0.91 -4.25
CA GLU A 122 -10.25 1.56 -4.05
C GLU A 122 -10.16 2.53 -2.86
N GLU A 123 -11.12 3.43 -2.76
CA GLU A 123 -11.20 4.38 -1.64
C GLU A 123 -11.60 3.69 -0.34
N MET A 124 -10.89 3.99 0.76
CA MET A 124 -11.28 3.58 2.10
C MET A 124 -12.22 4.61 2.76
N GLY A 125 -13.44 4.72 2.23
CA GLY A 125 -14.52 5.47 2.87
C GLY A 125 -14.45 7.00 2.77
N ILE A 126 -13.43 7.59 2.16
CA ILE A 126 -13.37 9.02 1.85
C ILE A 126 -13.33 9.21 0.36
N GLU A 127 -14.38 9.82 -0.16
CA GLU A 127 -14.50 10.15 -1.58
C GLU A 127 -13.37 11.09 -2.03
N GLY A 128 -12.69 10.73 -3.10
CA GLY A 128 -11.63 11.52 -3.72
C GLY A 128 -10.20 11.21 -3.25
N THR A 129 -10.01 10.27 -2.32
CA THR A 129 -8.66 9.88 -1.88
C THR A 129 -7.92 8.99 -2.88
N VAL A 130 -8.65 8.27 -3.72
CA VAL A 130 -8.08 7.47 -4.80
C VAL A 130 -8.71 7.90 -6.13
N ARG A 131 -7.89 8.27 -7.09
CA ARG A 131 -8.32 8.62 -8.43
C ARG A 131 -7.61 7.77 -9.47
N MET A 132 -8.39 7.08 -10.29
CA MET A 132 -7.86 6.36 -11.43
C MET A 132 -7.58 7.33 -12.59
N LEU A 133 -6.41 7.22 -13.18
CA LEU A 133 -5.98 7.89 -14.40
C LEU A 133 -5.87 6.83 -15.50
N ASP A 134 -6.54 7.05 -16.62
CA ASP A 134 -6.47 6.12 -17.75
C ASP A 134 -5.03 5.95 -18.23
N THR A 135 -4.32 7.07 -18.37
CA THR A 135 -2.91 7.12 -18.72
C THR A 135 -2.21 8.29 -18.04
N ILE A 136 -0.92 8.12 -17.77
CA ILE A 136 -0.03 9.20 -17.35
C ILE A 136 1.36 8.96 -17.94
N THR A 137 2.08 10.03 -18.27
CA THR A 137 3.45 9.94 -18.78
C THR A 137 4.44 10.50 -17.77
N PHE A 138 5.42 9.68 -17.37
CA PHE A 138 6.56 10.09 -16.56
C PHE A 138 7.86 9.79 -17.32
N ASN A 139 8.74 10.77 -17.39
CA ASN A 139 10.07 10.64 -18.04
C ASN A 139 10.01 10.04 -19.45
N GLY A 140 8.95 10.37 -20.23
CA GLY A 140 8.76 9.87 -21.59
C GLY A 140 8.13 8.48 -21.70
N VAL A 141 7.89 7.79 -20.60
CA VAL A 141 7.19 6.50 -20.55
C VAL A 141 5.73 6.71 -20.15
N THR A 142 4.81 6.13 -20.91
CA THR A 142 3.38 6.19 -20.65
C THR A 142 2.95 4.94 -19.90
N TYR A 143 2.25 5.14 -18.79
CA TYR A 143 1.69 4.10 -17.93
C TYR A 143 0.18 4.15 -18.01
N ASP A 144 -0.46 2.99 -18.11
CA ASP A 144 -1.90 2.83 -18.14
C ASP A 144 -2.44 2.45 -16.77
N SER A 145 -3.70 2.80 -16.50
CA SER A 145 -4.42 2.41 -15.28
C SER A 145 -3.64 2.76 -14.00
N VAL A 146 -3.27 4.02 -13.88
CA VAL A 146 -2.51 4.54 -12.75
C VAL A 146 -3.43 5.10 -11.70
N PHE A 147 -3.15 4.81 -10.44
CA PHE A 147 -3.89 5.30 -9.29
C PHE A 147 -3.10 6.44 -8.63
N ALA A 148 -3.71 7.62 -8.55
CA ALA A 148 -3.24 8.71 -7.73
C ALA A 148 -3.92 8.60 -6.36
N ILE A 149 -3.13 8.34 -5.32
CA ILE A 149 -3.56 8.07 -3.96
C ILE A 149 -3.14 9.26 -3.10
N MET A 150 -4.10 9.85 -2.39
CA MET A 150 -3.86 10.96 -1.48
C MET A 150 -3.34 10.45 -0.13
N ASP A 151 -2.53 11.25 0.52
CA ASP A 151 -1.96 10.93 1.83
C ASP A 151 -3.01 10.81 2.95
N MET A 152 -2.79 9.88 3.86
CA MET A 152 -3.65 9.62 5.02
C MET A 152 -3.80 10.79 5.98
N ALA A 153 -2.82 11.71 6.08
CA ALA A 153 -2.96 12.87 6.93
C ALA A 153 -4.11 13.79 6.51
N HIS A 154 -4.47 13.79 5.22
CA HIS A 154 -5.68 14.46 4.76
C HIS A 154 -6.95 13.77 5.27
N TYR A 155 -6.92 12.45 5.42
CA TYR A 155 -8.01 11.66 6.00
C TYR A 155 -8.27 12.08 7.44
N ASP A 156 -7.24 12.15 8.27
CA ASP A 156 -7.37 12.50 9.68
C ASP A 156 -7.80 13.96 9.87
N ALA A 157 -7.28 14.88 9.07
CA ALA A 157 -7.68 16.28 9.10
C ALA A 157 -9.18 16.47 8.79
N LEU A 158 -9.75 15.70 7.84
CA LEU A 158 -11.16 15.77 7.49
C LEU A 158 -12.07 15.18 8.57
N ASN A 159 -11.63 14.11 9.25
CA ASN A 159 -12.45 13.42 10.25
C ASN A 159 -12.35 14.01 11.65
N TYR A 160 -11.17 14.52 12.04
CA TYR A 160 -10.92 14.94 13.42
C TYR A 160 -10.71 16.45 13.58
N ASN A 161 -10.83 17.20 12.48
CA ASN A 161 -10.65 18.66 12.48
C ASN A 161 -9.25 19.11 13.00
N GLU A 162 -8.27 18.24 12.91
CA GLU A 162 -6.89 18.48 13.31
C GLU A 162 -6.11 19.08 12.15
N LYS A 163 -5.32 20.12 12.44
CA LYS A 163 -4.39 20.68 11.47
C LYS A 163 -3.15 19.80 11.43
N ILE A 164 -3.16 18.78 10.58
CA ILE A 164 -2.00 17.93 10.36
C ILE A 164 -1.16 18.54 9.24
N GLU A 165 0.10 18.85 9.55
CA GLU A 165 1.10 19.21 8.54
C GLU A 165 1.62 17.91 7.92
N SER A 166 1.06 17.54 6.77
CA SER A 166 1.54 16.39 6.00
C SER A 166 2.68 16.81 5.09
N ASP A 167 3.77 16.04 5.11
CA ASP A 167 4.91 16.23 4.22
C ASP A 167 4.66 15.67 2.82
N THR A 168 3.62 14.85 2.62
CA THR A 168 3.34 14.13 1.38
C THR A 168 2.01 14.53 0.78
N ALA A 169 1.95 14.69 -0.55
CA ALA A 169 0.75 15.08 -1.26
C ALA A 169 0.10 13.88 -1.96
N PHE A 170 0.81 13.22 -2.87
CA PHE A 170 0.29 12.12 -3.67
C PHE A 170 1.30 11.01 -3.91
N LEU A 171 0.78 9.80 -3.98
CA LEU A 171 1.46 8.62 -4.48
C LEU A 171 0.79 8.19 -5.80
N TYR A 172 1.59 8.01 -6.85
CA TYR A 172 1.14 7.40 -8.11
C TYR A 172 1.57 5.95 -8.14
N PHE A 173 0.60 5.09 -8.25
CA PHE A 173 0.80 3.64 -8.17
C PHE A 173 0.23 2.93 -9.39
N SER A 174 0.96 1.93 -9.89
CA SER A 174 0.51 1.01 -10.94
C SER A 174 0.60 -0.43 -10.44
N LYS A 175 -0.38 -1.25 -10.74
CA LYS A 175 -0.37 -2.70 -10.41
C LYS A 175 0.78 -3.45 -11.07
N THR A 176 1.25 -2.97 -12.22
CA THR A 176 2.28 -3.63 -13.05
C THR A 176 3.67 -3.08 -12.83
N ALA A 177 3.79 -1.80 -12.44
CA ALA A 177 5.08 -1.13 -12.29
C ALA A 177 5.37 -0.65 -10.83
N GLY A 178 4.41 -0.79 -9.92
CA GLY A 178 4.56 -0.39 -8.53
C GLY A 178 4.44 1.12 -8.33
N ILE A 179 5.30 1.69 -7.50
CA ILE A 179 5.35 3.12 -7.23
C ILE A 179 5.95 3.84 -8.44
N LEU A 180 5.15 4.69 -9.08
CA LEU A 180 5.59 5.47 -10.23
C LEU A 180 6.16 6.83 -9.82
N ARG A 181 5.51 7.47 -8.86
CA ARG A 181 5.92 8.78 -8.37
C ARG A 181 5.39 9.01 -6.96
N LEU A 182 6.19 9.70 -6.15
CA LEU A 182 5.77 10.23 -4.87
C LEU A 182 6.02 11.73 -4.88
N GLU A 183 5.03 12.51 -4.48
CA GLU A 183 5.10 13.97 -4.36
C GLU A 183 4.94 14.37 -2.90
N THR A 184 5.75 15.31 -2.45
CA THR A 184 5.67 15.91 -1.12
C THR A 184 5.09 17.32 -1.19
N THR A 185 4.57 17.84 -0.08
CA THR A 185 3.94 19.15 -0.03
C THR A 185 4.93 20.31 -0.16
N ASP A 186 6.22 20.06 0.07
CA ASP A 186 7.31 21.02 -0.14
C ASP A 186 7.77 21.14 -1.60
N GLY A 187 7.16 20.35 -2.50
CA GLY A 187 7.47 20.31 -3.93
C GLY A 187 8.58 19.33 -4.33
N THR A 188 9.16 18.61 -3.37
CA THR A 188 10.04 17.49 -3.70
C THR A 188 9.26 16.32 -4.27
N SER A 189 9.88 15.58 -5.15
CA SER A 189 9.30 14.35 -5.67
C SER A 189 10.39 13.38 -6.13
N PHE A 190 10.04 12.11 -6.21
CA PHE A 190 10.81 11.16 -6.98
C PHE A 190 9.89 10.42 -7.96
N THR A 191 10.42 10.17 -9.16
CA THR A 191 9.65 9.66 -10.29
C THR A 191 10.40 8.49 -10.92
N ILE A 192 9.69 7.44 -11.26
CA ILE A 192 10.25 6.28 -11.96
C ILE A 192 10.91 6.72 -13.27
N LYS A 193 12.08 6.20 -13.57
CA LYS A 193 12.85 6.58 -14.77
C LYS A 193 12.67 5.61 -15.91
N GLU A 194 12.74 4.33 -15.65
CA GLU A 194 12.36 3.26 -16.57
C GLU A 194 11.87 2.07 -15.76
N GLY A 195 10.91 1.34 -16.26
CA GLY A 195 10.55 0.05 -15.70
C GLY A 195 11.76 -0.86 -15.79
N GLY A 196 12.30 -1.30 -14.66
CA GLY A 196 13.41 -2.24 -14.65
C GLY A 196 13.06 -3.44 -15.53
N ASP A 197 13.96 -3.80 -16.43
CA ASP A 197 13.85 -5.00 -17.23
C ASP A 197 13.69 -6.20 -16.29
N ASN A 198 12.48 -6.69 -16.18
CA ASN A 198 12.20 -7.97 -15.55
C ASN A 198 12.57 -9.05 -16.56
N GLU A 199 13.86 -9.38 -16.68
CA GLU A 199 14.27 -10.66 -17.27
C GLU A 199 14.07 -11.83 -16.31
#